data_728ab5d645f5388f136830646b7d701c
#
_entry.id   728ab5d645f5388f136830646b7d701c
#
_cell.length_a   1.000
_cell.length_b   1.000
_cell.length_c   1.000
_cell.angle_alpha   90.00
_cell.angle_beta   90.00
_cell.angle_gamma   90.00
#
_symmetry.space_group_name_H-M   'P 1'
#
loop_
_entity.id
_entity.type
_entity.pdbx_description
1 polymer ?
#
loop_
_entity_poly.entity_id
_entity_poly.type
_entity_poly.pdbx_seq_one_letter_code
_entity_poly.pdbx_strand_id
1 'polypeptide(L)'
;MTVKSQPSHGAAGTPSSGIEQNKQRKRVLRNVRFFTVALVLLMLFGLGKTLFDRWKFGDVLAARAAEAVLLHVYVIKPESAAKLGPEFTRFKLPGTLQGITEAQIYARVNGYVKAWNKDIGAPVKKGDVLAVLDVPEVVKQVEEAQANYNLAKIAYERWSRLRQQDAVSQQELDEKTAIYRQTEAVLKRLKEQVGFSQVIAPFDGIITKRNVNLGDLVNAGNGGTAQAMFNMARIDKLHVYAYLPQDRADDVKIGDEVELFKTNAPDKPIKGKIARTAGAIDTSTRTLQIDVEVPNDDQKLLPGTYVDVMIKLDPGTALVLPTNTLLFGPAGAQVAIVRDNKVIRQDVKLGIDYGQLVQVRSGVTKDDQLIVNPPDSIAPGQQVVIETPKAKGTVGK
;
A
#
# COMPACT_ATOMS: atom_id res chain seq x y z
N MET A 1 -24.91 13.90 -85.03
CA MET A 1 -24.15 13.94 -86.33
C MET A 1 -24.09 12.52 -86.85
N THR A 2 -25.00 12.23 -87.71
CA THR A 2 -24.80 12.05 -89.15
C THR A 2 -24.01 10.79 -89.45
N VAL A 3 -24.47 9.79 -90.05
CA VAL A 3 -25.32 9.58 -91.21
C VAL A 3 -24.73 8.43 -92.03
N LYS A 4 -25.61 7.47 -92.36
CA LYS A 4 -25.73 6.84 -93.72
C LYS A 4 -24.60 5.89 -94.17
N SER A 5 -24.86 4.88 -94.88
CA SER A 5 -25.97 4.43 -95.76
C SER A 5 -25.65 3.07 -96.31
N GLN A 6 -26.66 2.31 -96.57
CA GLN A 6 -26.79 1.25 -97.58
C GLN A 6 -26.35 1.71 -99.03
N PRO A 7 -26.44 0.89 -100.08
CA PRO A 7 -27.14 -0.37 -100.35
C PRO A 7 -26.37 -1.36 -101.26
N SER A 8 -26.79 -2.51 -101.63
CA SER A 8 -27.83 -3.13 -102.45
C SER A 8 -27.29 -4.07 -103.58
N HIS A 9 -28.13 -4.99 -103.90
CA HIS A 9 -28.27 -5.79 -105.15
C HIS A 9 -27.36 -7.02 -105.32
N GLY A 10 -27.80 -8.14 -105.73
CA GLY A 10 -29.05 -8.62 -106.26
C GLY A 10 -28.87 -9.94 -107.00
N ALA A 11 -29.93 -10.63 -107.02
CA ALA A 11 -30.46 -11.52 -108.06
C ALA A 11 -29.86 -12.93 -108.33
N ALA A 12 -30.58 -13.92 -108.01
CA ALA A 12 -31.37 -14.83 -108.89
C ALA A 12 -30.66 -16.06 -109.45
N GLY A 13 -31.31 -17.20 -109.20
CA GLY A 13 -31.18 -18.44 -110.01
C GLY A 13 -31.59 -19.72 -109.37
N THR A 14 -32.82 -20.11 -109.51
CA THR A 14 -33.42 -21.45 -109.32
C THR A 14 -33.02 -22.42 -110.46
N PRO A 15 -33.39 -23.73 -110.45
CA PRO A 15 -33.91 -24.66 -109.41
C PRO A 15 -33.34 -26.13 -109.57
N SER A 16 -33.93 -26.98 -108.78
CA SER A 16 -34.11 -28.46 -108.94
C SER A 16 -33.02 -29.38 -108.44
N SER A 17 -33.36 -30.18 -107.45
CA SER A 17 -33.83 -31.55 -107.51
C SER A 17 -33.94 -32.17 -106.11
N GLY A 18 -35.17 -32.42 -105.74
CA GLY A 18 -35.49 -33.18 -104.55
C GLY A 18 -35.32 -34.65 -104.80
N ILE A 19 -35.21 -35.40 -103.77
CA ILE A 19 -35.49 -36.83 -103.55
C ILE A 19 -34.36 -37.56 -102.79
N GLU A 20 -33.12 -37.09 -102.77
CA GLU A 20 -32.11 -37.85 -101.95
C GLU A 20 -31.80 -37.33 -100.58
N GLN A 21 -32.35 -36.20 -100.13
CA GLN A 21 -32.10 -35.60 -98.81
C GLN A 21 -32.89 -36.24 -97.67
N ASN A 22 -33.86 -37.11 -97.87
CA ASN A 22 -34.75 -37.59 -96.79
C ASN A 22 -34.24 -38.86 -96.06
N LYS A 23 -33.27 -39.60 -96.57
CA LYS A 23 -32.65 -40.74 -95.87
C LYS A 23 -31.44 -40.34 -94.98
N GLN A 24 -30.71 -39.31 -95.36
CA GLN A 24 -29.59 -38.80 -94.53
C GLN A 24 -30.10 -37.98 -93.34
N ARG A 25 -31.18 -37.19 -93.47
CA ARG A 25 -31.78 -36.48 -92.36
C ARG A 25 -32.23 -37.35 -91.18
N LYS A 26 -32.80 -38.55 -91.43
CA LYS A 26 -33.24 -39.48 -90.46
C LYS A 26 -32.07 -40.16 -89.69
N ARG A 27 -30.93 -40.40 -90.35
CA ARG A 27 -29.72 -40.96 -89.69
C ARG A 27 -28.99 -39.87 -88.87
N VAL A 28 -28.90 -38.66 -89.30
CA VAL A 28 -28.29 -37.54 -88.62
C VAL A 28 -29.15 -37.17 -87.35
N LEU A 29 -30.47 -37.09 -87.55
CA LEU A 29 -31.39 -36.83 -86.36
C LEU A 29 -31.35 -37.95 -85.35
N ARG A 30 -31.18 -39.21 -85.72
CA ARG A 30 -31.04 -40.34 -84.76
C ARG A 30 -29.69 -40.27 -84.05
N ASN A 31 -28.61 -39.94 -84.69
CA ASN A 31 -27.31 -39.82 -84.12
C ASN A 31 -27.22 -38.56 -83.21
N VAL A 32 -27.80 -37.43 -83.65
CA VAL A 32 -27.91 -36.24 -82.85
C VAL A 32 -28.75 -36.46 -81.56
N ARG A 33 -29.87 -37.20 -81.71
CA ARG A 33 -30.63 -37.58 -80.48
C ARG A 33 -29.84 -38.53 -79.57
N PHE A 34 -29.05 -39.44 -80.18
CA PHE A 34 -28.22 -40.33 -79.32
C PHE A 34 -27.09 -39.54 -78.61
N PHE A 35 -26.46 -38.58 -79.31
CA PHE A 35 -25.46 -37.72 -78.73
C PHE A 35 -26.02 -36.74 -77.73
N THR A 36 -27.23 -36.19 -77.94
CA THR A 36 -27.87 -35.32 -76.95
C THR A 36 -28.28 -36.12 -75.64
N VAL A 37 -28.82 -37.33 -75.83
CA VAL A 37 -29.15 -38.19 -74.65
C VAL A 37 -27.87 -38.61 -73.91
N ALA A 38 -26.80 -38.98 -74.64
CA ALA A 38 -25.51 -39.33 -74.03
C ALA A 38 -24.90 -38.12 -73.29
N LEU A 39 -24.99 -36.91 -73.92
CA LEU A 39 -24.53 -35.70 -73.24
C LEU A 39 -25.32 -35.33 -71.98
N VAL A 40 -26.65 -35.49 -72.06
CA VAL A 40 -27.53 -35.27 -70.87
C VAL A 40 -27.25 -36.31 -69.77
N LEU A 41 -27.03 -37.57 -70.13
CA LEU A 41 -26.66 -38.60 -69.15
C LEU A 41 -25.28 -38.34 -68.56
N LEU A 42 -24.31 -37.89 -69.31
CA LEU A 42 -22.97 -37.46 -68.85
C LEU A 42 -23.05 -36.26 -67.94
N MET A 43 -23.91 -35.30 -68.26
CA MET A 43 -24.15 -34.13 -67.43
C MET A 43 -24.86 -34.47 -66.13
N LEU A 44 -25.85 -35.38 -66.19
CA LEU A 44 -26.53 -35.89 -64.99
C LEU A 44 -25.61 -36.75 -64.14
N PHE A 45 -24.74 -37.56 -64.75
CA PHE A 45 -23.70 -38.29 -64.03
C PHE A 45 -22.67 -37.39 -63.38
N GLY A 46 -22.23 -36.30 -64.09
CA GLY A 46 -21.37 -35.29 -63.54
C GLY A 46 -21.99 -34.51 -62.36
N LEU A 47 -23.28 -34.12 -62.54
CA LEU A 47 -24.05 -33.47 -61.47
C LEU A 47 -24.26 -34.41 -60.29
N GLY A 48 -24.61 -35.67 -60.52
CA GLY A 48 -24.78 -36.68 -59.45
C GLY A 48 -23.48 -36.95 -58.72
N LYS A 49 -22.35 -37.04 -59.46
CA LYS A 49 -21.03 -37.19 -58.83
C LYS A 49 -20.62 -35.94 -58.00
N THR A 50 -20.84 -34.75 -58.53
CA THR A 50 -20.52 -33.49 -57.80
C THR A 50 -21.41 -33.31 -56.59
N LEU A 51 -22.69 -33.67 -56.61
CA LEU A 51 -23.58 -33.65 -55.47
C LEU A 51 -23.19 -34.71 -54.41
N PHE A 52 -22.82 -35.91 -54.88
CA PHE A 52 -22.35 -36.96 -53.98
C PHE A 52 -20.99 -36.64 -53.33
N ASP A 53 -20.06 -36.07 -54.06
CA ASP A 53 -18.79 -35.62 -53.53
C ASP A 53 -18.99 -34.43 -52.58
N ARG A 54 -19.90 -33.49 -52.90
CA ARG A 54 -20.26 -32.42 -51.96
C ARG A 54 -20.88 -32.96 -50.67
N TRP A 55 -21.71 -33.97 -50.74
CA TRP A 55 -22.33 -34.58 -49.54
C TRP A 55 -21.28 -35.26 -48.66
N LYS A 56 -20.40 -36.07 -49.28
CA LYS A 56 -19.25 -36.67 -48.57
C LYS A 56 -18.26 -35.64 -48.02
N PHE A 57 -17.95 -34.61 -48.78
CA PHE A 57 -17.09 -33.55 -48.29
C PHE A 57 -17.73 -32.71 -47.17
N GLY A 58 -19.06 -32.58 -47.18
CA GLY A 58 -19.80 -31.93 -46.11
C GLY A 58 -19.64 -32.63 -44.75
N ASP A 59 -19.76 -33.97 -44.77
CA ASP A 59 -19.60 -34.77 -43.53
C ASP A 59 -18.15 -34.76 -43.02
N VAL A 60 -17.16 -34.80 -43.93
CA VAL A 60 -15.73 -34.72 -43.54
C VAL A 60 -15.37 -33.36 -43.05
N LEU A 61 -15.91 -32.26 -43.64
CA LEU A 61 -15.73 -30.92 -43.17
C LEU A 61 -16.41 -30.66 -41.85
N ALA A 62 -17.61 -31.21 -41.64
CA ALA A 62 -18.32 -31.14 -40.36
C ALA A 62 -17.55 -31.89 -39.26
N ALA A 63 -17.01 -33.07 -39.55
CA ALA A 63 -16.18 -33.84 -38.62
C ALA A 63 -14.87 -33.08 -38.27
N ARG A 64 -14.18 -32.53 -39.27
CA ARG A 64 -12.98 -31.72 -39.05
C ARG A 64 -13.29 -30.40 -38.35
N ALA A 65 -14.43 -29.78 -38.65
CA ALA A 65 -14.87 -28.58 -37.93
C ALA A 65 -15.22 -28.91 -36.47
N ALA A 66 -15.79 -30.06 -36.19
CA ALA A 66 -16.04 -30.56 -34.82
C ALA A 66 -14.72 -30.86 -34.08
N GLU A 67 -13.73 -31.41 -34.77
CA GLU A 67 -12.41 -31.72 -34.22
C GLU A 67 -11.54 -30.44 -34.03
N ALA A 68 -11.67 -29.45 -34.93
CA ALA A 68 -11.03 -28.13 -34.84
C ALA A 68 -11.65 -27.23 -33.73
N VAL A 69 -12.80 -27.59 -33.17
CA VAL A 69 -13.46 -26.89 -32.06
C VAL A 69 -12.97 -27.39 -30.71
N LEU A 70 -12.22 -28.51 -30.65
CA LEU A 70 -11.61 -28.98 -29.41
C LEU A 70 -10.40 -28.11 -29.08
N LEU A 71 -10.57 -27.26 -28.07
CA LEU A 71 -9.49 -26.42 -27.58
C LEU A 71 -8.59 -27.25 -26.64
N HIS A 72 -7.32 -27.37 -27.00
CA HIS A 72 -6.31 -27.96 -26.14
C HIS A 72 -5.89 -26.99 -25.04
N VAL A 73 -6.04 -27.38 -23.79
CA VAL A 73 -5.81 -26.49 -22.65
C VAL A 73 -4.90 -27.16 -21.61
N TYR A 74 -4.05 -26.36 -21.01
CA TYR A 74 -3.33 -26.75 -19.82
C TYR A 74 -4.12 -26.33 -18.59
N VAL A 75 -4.21 -27.22 -17.59
CA VAL A 75 -4.92 -26.93 -16.36
C VAL A 75 -4.00 -27.03 -15.16
N ILE A 76 -4.27 -26.18 -14.18
CA ILE A 76 -3.64 -26.19 -12.86
C ILE A 76 -4.71 -26.19 -11.78
N LYS A 77 -4.34 -26.57 -10.57
CA LYS A 77 -5.20 -26.44 -9.39
C LYS A 77 -4.78 -25.21 -8.60
N PRO A 78 -5.74 -24.52 -7.94
CA PRO A 78 -5.42 -23.47 -7.00
C PRO A 78 -4.53 -23.99 -5.86
N GLU A 79 -3.54 -23.21 -5.47
CA GLU A 79 -2.70 -23.53 -4.33
C GLU A 79 -3.16 -22.77 -3.09
N SER A 80 -2.86 -23.31 -1.90
CA SER A 80 -3.11 -22.60 -0.66
C SER A 80 -2.07 -21.50 -0.47
N ALA A 81 -2.52 -20.29 -0.15
CA ALA A 81 -1.64 -19.18 0.17
C ALA A 81 -0.69 -19.49 1.34
N ALA A 82 -1.08 -20.41 2.23
CA ALA A 82 -0.22 -20.88 3.34
C ALA A 82 1.06 -21.62 2.88
N LYS A 83 1.13 -22.05 1.62
CA LYS A 83 2.32 -22.71 1.02
C LYS A 83 3.24 -21.73 0.32
N LEU A 84 2.87 -20.45 0.25
CA LEU A 84 3.69 -19.42 -0.37
C LEU A 84 4.99 -19.21 0.42
N GLY A 85 6.05 -18.91 -0.29
CA GLY A 85 7.32 -18.53 0.30
C GLY A 85 7.22 -17.23 1.12
N PRO A 86 8.24 -16.93 1.93
CA PRO A 86 8.26 -15.74 2.78
C PRO A 86 8.16 -14.42 1.99
N GLU A 87 8.54 -14.42 0.72
CA GLU A 87 8.41 -13.25 -0.18
C GLU A 87 6.96 -12.85 -0.44
N PHE A 88 6.01 -13.78 -0.31
CA PHE A 88 4.59 -13.54 -0.53
C PHE A 88 3.80 -13.31 0.77
N THR A 89 4.38 -13.73 1.89
CA THR A 89 3.74 -13.65 3.21
C THR A 89 4.31 -12.54 4.08
N ARG A 90 5.27 -11.77 3.58
CA ARG A 90 5.88 -10.64 4.27
C ARG A 90 5.54 -9.34 3.54
N PHE A 91 5.16 -8.35 4.31
CA PHE A 91 4.91 -7.00 3.82
C PHE A 91 5.93 -6.04 4.41
N LYS A 92 6.61 -5.30 3.54
CA LYS A 92 7.69 -4.39 3.90
C LYS A 92 7.19 -2.95 3.97
N LEU A 93 7.40 -2.29 5.10
CA LEU A 93 7.07 -0.88 5.31
C LEU A 93 8.32 -0.09 5.70
N PRO A 94 8.55 1.08 5.13
CA PRO A 94 9.60 1.96 5.59
C PRO A 94 9.23 2.60 6.92
N GLY A 95 10.23 2.81 7.79
CA GLY A 95 10.06 3.50 9.04
C GLY A 95 11.37 4.11 9.55
N THR A 96 11.25 4.94 10.57
CA THR A 96 12.41 5.56 11.23
C THR A 96 12.31 5.30 12.73
N LEU A 97 13.38 4.81 13.33
CA LEU A 97 13.49 4.65 14.77
C LEU A 97 13.43 6.02 15.46
N GLN A 98 12.59 6.16 16.46
CA GLN A 98 12.44 7.37 17.28
C GLN A 98 12.55 7.00 18.75
N GLY A 99 12.98 7.94 19.59
CA GLY A 99 12.97 7.74 21.03
C GLY A 99 11.53 7.63 21.55
N ILE A 100 11.30 6.78 22.53
CA ILE A 100 9.96 6.63 23.14
C ILE A 100 9.40 7.95 23.69
N THR A 101 10.29 8.82 24.10
CA THR A 101 9.98 10.19 24.53
C THR A 101 11.08 11.09 24.02
N GLU A 102 10.71 12.11 23.28
CA GLU A 102 11.62 13.16 22.83
C GLU A 102 11.13 14.49 23.34
N ALA A 103 12.05 15.33 23.82
CA ALA A 103 11.72 16.66 24.30
C ALA A 103 12.77 17.68 23.90
N GLN A 104 12.27 18.83 23.55
CA GLN A 104 13.06 20.05 23.40
C GLN A 104 13.03 20.81 24.71
N ILE A 105 14.21 21.07 25.28
CA ILE A 105 14.37 21.73 26.58
C ILE A 105 14.64 23.22 26.35
N TYR A 106 13.76 24.03 26.87
CA TYR A 106 13.82 25.49 26.77
C TYR A 106 14.18 26.12 28.09
N ALA A 107 14.76 27.33 28.04
CA ALA A 107 14.90 28.18 29.22
C ALA A 107 13.52 28.59 29.73
N ARG A 108 13.35 28.64 31.07
CA ARG A 108 12.14 29.14 31.75
C ARG A 108 12.28 30.56 32.25
N VAL A 109 13.47 31.09 32.16
CA VAL A 109 13.85 32.46 32.55
C VAL A 109 14.85 32.99 31.56
N ASN A 110 14.81 34.32 31.32
CA ASN A 110 15.81 35.01 30.48
C ASN A 110 17.14 35.10 31.24
N GLY A 111 18.24 34.86 30.51
CA GLY A 111 19.57 34.93 31.12
C GLY A 111 20.66 34.51 30.15
N TYR A 112 21.88 34.54 30.62
CA TYR A 112 23.06 34.13 29.86
C TYR A 112 23.50 32.74 30.25
N VAL A 113 23.91 31.91 29.29
CA VAL A 113 24.43 30.58 29.58
C VAL A 113 25.75 30.69 30.32
N LYS A 114 25.79 30.38 31.60
CA LYS A 114 26.98 30.42 32.45
C LYS A 114 27.84 29.17 32.32
N ALA A 115 27.20 28.02 32.31
CA ALA A 115 27.85 26.71 32.18
C ALA A 115 26.86 25.66 31.67
N TRP A 116 27.36 24.61 31.03
CA TRP A 116 26.64 23.36 30.83
C TRP A 116 27.39 22.22 31.46
N ASN A 117 26.66 21.30 32.07
CA ASN A 117 27.21 20.15 32.78
C ASN A 117 27.15 18.85 31.98
N LYS A 118 26.35 18.83 30.93
CA LYS A 118 26.10 17.68 30.06
C LYS A 118 26.19 18.09 28.60
N ASP A 119 26.83 17.29 27.78
CA ASP A 119 27.02 17.56 26.36
C ASP A 119 26.33 16.48 25.49
N ILE A 120 26.40 16.63 24.17
CA ILE A 120 25.82 15.72 23.20
C ILE A 120 26.29 14.28 23.46
N GLY A 121 25.36 13.33 23.43
CA GLY A 121 25.62 11.91 23.70
C GLY A 121 25.72 11.56 25.20
N ALA A 122 25.72 12.55 26.12
CA ALA A 122 25.80 12.27 27.54
C ALA A 122 24.51 11.65 28.07
N PRO A 123 24.59 10.58 28.89
CA PRO A 123 23.45 10.04 29.60
C PRO A 123 23.05 11.00 30.74
N VAL A 124 21.76 11.16 30.93
CA VAL A 124 21.18 12.04 31.95
C VAL A 124 20.04 11.34 32.67
N LYS A 125 19.90 11.63 33.94
CA LYS A 125 18.77 11.20 34.78
C LYS A 125 17.80 12.36 34.99
N LYS A 126 16.55 12.03 35.25
CA LYS A 126 15.54 13.02 35.63
C LYS A 126 16.04 13.85 36.83
N GLY A 127 16.03 15.18 36.68
CA GLY A 127 16.50 16.13 37.69
C GLY A 127 17.98 16.52 37.54
N ASP A 128 18.76 15.86 36.67
CA ASP A 128 20.14 16.28 36.39
C ASP A 128 20.17 17.71 35.83
N VAL A 129 21.10 18.52 36.35
CA VAL A 129 21.31 19.89 35.85
C VAL A 129 22.09 19.84 34.53
N LEU A 130 21.43 20.24 33.43
CA LEU A 130 21.99 20.26 32.08
C LEU A 130 22.83 21.53 31.87
N ALA A 131 22.30 22.67 32.27
CA ALA A 131 22.96 23.98 32.18
C ALA A 131 22.56 24.86 33.36
N VAL A 132 23.41 25.89 33.61
CA VAL A 132 23.17 26.95 34.58
C VAL A 132 23.15 28.27 33.83
N LEU A 133 22.10 29.06 34.05
CA LEU A 133 21.94 30.39 33.51
C LEU A 133 22.35 31.41 34.56
N ASP A 134 23.00 32.48 34.12
CA ASP A 134 23.18 33.68 34.90
C ASP A 134 21.97 34.61 34.67
N VAL A 135 21.28 34.96 35.77
CA VAL A 135 20.00 35.68 35.73
C VAL A 135 20.07 36.92 36.65
N PRO A 136 21.01 37.88 36.43
CA PRO A 136 21.31 38.96 37.37
C PRO A 136 20.09 39.85 37.64
N GLU A 137 19.22 40.06 36.65
CA GLU A 137 18.01 40.87 36.83
C GLU A 137 17.04 40.25 37.84
N VAL A 138 16.79 38.94 37.74
CA VAL A 138 15.88 38.22 38.65
C VAL A 138 16.49 38.18 40.06
N VAL A 139 17.81 38.00 40.18
CA VAL A 139 18.53 38.06 41.48
C VAL A 139 18.32 39.40 42.16
N LYS A 140 18.43 40.51 41.41
CA LYS A 140 18.17 41.85 42.00
C LYS A 140 16.71 42.06 42.40
N GLN A 141 15.77 41.55 41.62
CA GLN A 141 14.36 41.55 42.01
C GLN A 141 14.09 40.75 43.30
N VAL A 142 14.80 39.63 43.49
CA VAL A 142 14.71 38.87 44.77
C VAL A 142 15.26 39.65 45.93
N GLU A 143 16.39 40.36 45.77
CA GLU A 143 16.97 41.24 46.81
C GLU A 143 15.98 42.33 47.21
N GLU A 144 15.35 43.01 46.24
CA GLU A 144 14.31 44.02 46.49
C GLU A 144 13.09 43.44 47.21
N ALA A 145 12.54 42.32 46.69
CA ALA A 145 11.40 41.68 47.30
C ALA A 145 11.68 41.13 48.71
N GLN A 146 12.91 40.70 49.00
CA GLN A 146 13.35 40.29 50.34
C GLN A 146 13.35 41.49 51.32
N ALA A 147 13.81 42.67 50.85
CA ALA A 147 13.77 43.87 51.70
C ALA A 147 12.32 44.29 52.02
N ASN A 148 11.44 44.31 51.03
CA ASN A 148 10.01 44.59 51.19
C ASN A 148 9.30 43.61 52.14
N TYR A 149 9.58 42.30 51.97
CA TYR A 149 9.07 41.26 52.87
C TYR A 149 9.53 41.48 54.31
N ASN A 150 10.83 41.82 54.54
CA ASN A 150 11.36 42.05 55.87
C ASN A 150 10.68 43.24 56.56
N LEU A 151 10.46 44.33 55.81
CA LEU A 151 9.75 45.52 56.28
C LEU A 151 8.31 45.19 56.68
N ALA A 152 7.56 44.49 55.82
CA ALA A 152 6.19 44.07 56.07
C ALA A 152 6.08 43.09 57.27
N LYS A 153 7.05 42.18 57.37
CA LYS A 153 7.13 41.23 58.50
C LYS A 153 7.29 41.96 59.84
N ILE A 154 8.22 42.92 59.95
CA ILE A 154 8.45 43.73 61.15
C ILE A 154 7.19 44.52 61.51
N ALA A 155 6.52 45.12 60.50
CA ALA A 155 5.25 45.82 60.72
C ALA A 155 4.16 44.89 61.26
N TYR A 156 3.93 43.73 60.61
CA TYR A 156 2.96 42.73 61.06
C TYR A 156 3.25 42.28 62.51
N GLU A 157 4.48 41.91 62.83
CA GLU A 157 4.88 41.46 64.17
C GLU A 157 4.67 42.56 65.24
N ARG A 158 4.88 43.83 64.89
CA ARG A 158 4.62 44.97 65.81
C ARG A 158 3.14 45.14 66.02
N TRP A 159 2.31 45.21 64.96
CA TRP A 159 0.85 45.35 65.08
C TRP A 159 0.19 44.14 65.78
N SER A 160 0.67 42.94 65.54
CA SER A 160 0.22 41.71 66.21
C SER A 160 0.43 41.82 67.78
N ARG A 161 1.60 42.31 68.17
CA ARG A 161 1.87 42.58 69.66
C ARG A 161 1.00 43.66 70.26
N LEU A 162 0.84 44.81 69.49
CA LEU A 162 -0.02 45.90 69.96
C LEU A 162 -1.51 45.48 70.05
N ARG A 163 -1.96 44.63 69.15
CA ARG A 163 -3.32 44.07 69.16
C ARG A 163 -3.55 43.16 70.42
N GLN A 164 -2.56 42.38 70.79
CA GLN A 164 -2.63 41.62 72.06
C GLN A 164 -2.77 42.51 73.29
N GLN A 165 -2.41 43.76 73.20
CA GLN A 165 -2.53 44.76 74.25
C GLN A 165 -3.73 45.68 74.06
N ASP A 166 -4.65 45.36 73.13
CA ASP A 166 -5.82 46.16 72.68
C ASP A 166 -5.45 47.63 72.30
N ALA A 167 -4.18 47.86 71.87
CA ALA A 167 -3.69 49.19 71.48
C ALA A 167 -3.96 49.60 70.03
N VAL A 168 -4.44 48.65 69.24
CA VAL A 168 -4.78 48.89 67.84
C VAL A 168 -6.04 48.12 67.42
N SER A 169 -6.74 48.54 66.34
CA SER A 169 -7.96 47.91 65.84
C SER A 169 -7.64 46.58 65.11
N GLN A 170 -8.64 45.71 65.03
CA GLN A 170 -8.51 44.48 64.25
C GLN A 170 -8.27 44.80 62.75
N GLN A 171 -8.92 45.82 62.24
CA GLN A 171 -8.78 46.24 60.83
C GLN A 171 -7.34 46.62 60.49
N GLU A 172 -6.65 47.34 61.41
CA GLU A 172 -5.23 47.69 61.19
C GLU A 172 -4.33 46.48 61.19
N LEU A 173 -4.56 45.51 62.08
CA LEU A 173 -3.83 44.26 62.08
C LEU A 173 -4.07 43.46 60.77
N ASP A 174 -5.34 43.38 60.35
CA ASP A 174 -5.71 42.66 59.12
C ASP A 174 -5.04 43.32 57.86
N GLU A 175 -4.96 44.64 57.82
CA GLU A 175 -4.22 45.36 56.76
C GLU A 175 -2.75 44.95 56.73
N LYS A 176 -2.05 45.01 57.87
CA LYS A 176 -0.62 44.65 57.96
C LYS A 176 -0.40 43.17 57.65
N THR A 177 -1.34 42.29 58.04
CA THR A 177 -1.32 40.89 57.75
C THR A 177 -1.46 40.62 56.24
N ALA A 178 -2.34 41.38 55.57
CA ALA A 178 -2.54 41.25 54.10
C ALA A 178 -1.26 41.69 53.33
N ILE A 179 -0.63 42.82 53.73
CA ILE A 179 0.63 43.30 53.13
C ILE A 179 1.77 42.28 53.34
N TYR A 180 1.89 41.74 54.55
CA TYR A 180 2.90 40.73 54.85
C TYR A 180 2.74 39.49 53.95
N ARG A 181 1.52 38.95 53.87
CA ARG A 181 1.23 37.76 52.99
C ARG A 181 1.47 38.07 51.52
N GLN A 182 1.11 39.27 51.05
CA GLN A 182 1.35 39.71 49.67
C GLN A 182 2.85 39.73 49.35
N THR A 183 3.66 40.37 50.22
CA THR A 183 5.12 40.48 49.99
C THR A 183 5.81 39.10 50.11
N GLU A 184 5.34 38.22 50.99
CA GLU A 184 5.79 36.85 51.09
C GLU A 184 5.55 36.08 49.80
N ALA A 185 4.34 36.19 49.21
CA ALA A 185 3.99 35.53 47.95
C ALA A 185 4.84 36.01 46.80
N VAL A 186 5.11 37.33 46.70
CA VAL A 186 5.98 37.92 45.69
C VAL A 186 7.42 37.41 45.84
N LEU A 187 7.95 37.39 47.02
CA LEU A 187 9.30 36.88 47.31
C LEU A 187 9.42 35.41 46.93
N LYS A 188 8.45 34.59 47.32
CA LYS A 188 8.42 33.16 46.99
C LYS A 188 8.42 32.94 45.47
N ARG A 189 7.56 33.63 44.73
CA ARG A 189 7.49 33.55 43.28
C ARG A 189 8.84 33.91 42.61
N LEU A 190 9.52 34.99 43.05
CA LEU A 190 10.81 35.39 42.51
C LEU A 190 11.93 34.39 42.84
N LYS A 191 11.93 33.80 44.04
CA LYS A 191 12.87 32.74 44.42
C LYS A 191 12.69 31.51 43.58
N GLU A 192 11.43 31.10 43.28
CA GLU A 192 11.15 30.01 42.34
C GLU A 192 11.66 30.35 40.93
N GLN A 193 11.51 31.59 40.48
CA GLN A 193 12.02 32.05 39.18
C GLN A 193 13.55 31.98 39.10
N VAL A 194 14.29 32.32 40.20
CA VAL A 194 15.74 32.09 40.26
C VAL A 194 16.05 30.58 40.18
N GLY A 195 15.24 29.71 40.78
CA GLY A 195 15.42 28.29 40.65
C GLY A 195 15.38 27.76 39.21
N PHE A 196 14.64 28.46 38.32
CA PHE A 196 14.61 28.13 36.89
C PHE A 196 15.89 28.49 36.15
N SER A 197 16.86 29.15 36.75
CA SER A 197 18.22 29.32 36.20
C SER A 197 18.94 28.00 36.05
N GLN A 198 18.55 26.96 36.80
CA GLN A 198 19.03 25.60 36.59
C GLN A 198 18.12 24.89 35.59
N VAL A 199 18.64 24.63 34.40
CA VAL A 199 17.94 23.85 33.37
C VAL A 199 18.13 22.38 33.67
N ILE A 200 17.04 21.69 33.99
CA ILE A 200 17.07 20.28 34.45
C ILE A 200 16.46 19.33 33.42
N ALA A 201 16.91 18.08 33.43
CA ALA A 201 16.35 17.00 32.62
C ALA A 201 14.96 16.59 33.15
N PRO A 202 13.92 16.55 32.30
CA PRO A 202 12.56 16.16 32.71
C PRO A 202 12.37 14.64 32.86
N PHE A 203 13.22 13.83 32.23
CA PHE A 203 13.20 12.36 32.25
C PHE A 203 14.60 11.78 32.00
N ASP A 204 14.75 10.46 32.20
CA ASP A 204 15.99 9.74 31.94
C ASP A 204 16.20 9.54 30.44
N GLY A 205 17.40 9.78 29.93
CA GLY A 205 17.69 9.64 28.50
C GLY A 205 19.09 10.10 28.11
N ILE A 206 19.24 10.51 26.87
CA ILE A 206 20.47 11.09 26.33
C ILE A 206 20.21 12.48 25.72
N ILE A 207 21.25 13.29 25.68
CA ILE A 207 21.23 14.55 24.94
C ILE A 207 21.52 14.24 23.47
N THR A 208 20.57 14.52 22.58
CA THR A 208 20.74 14.32 21.14
C THR A 208 21.29 15.55 20.42
N LYS A 209 20.98 16.75 20.95
CA LYS A 209 21.50 18.03 20.42
C LYS A 209 21.70 19.04 21.54
N ARG A 210 22.70 19.89 21.40
CA ARG A 210 22.91 21.11 22.18
C ARG A 210 22.93 22.28 21.21
N ASN A 211 22.06 23.25 21.43
CA ASN A 211 21.88 24.39 20.52
C ASN A 211 22.35 25.72 21.15
N VAL A 212 23.04 25.66 22.28
CA VAL A 212 23.51 26.87 23.00
C VAL A 212 24.99 26.77 23.35
N ASN A 213 25.65 27.92 23.43
CA ASN A 213 27.04 28.06 23.80
C ASN A 213 27.18 28.91 25.08
N LEU A 214 28.34 28.87 25.69
CA LEU A 214 28.67 29.76 26.84
C LEU A 214 28.55 31.23 26.41
N GLY A 215 27.88 32.00 27.26
CA GLY A 215 27.64 33.42 27.02
C GLY A 215 26.45 33.75 26.11
N ASP A 216 25.79 32.72 25.51
CA ASP A 216 24.59 32.97 24.71
C ASP A 216 23.48 33.52 25.59
N LEU A 217 22.77 34.53 25.10
CA LEU A 217 21.53 35.02 25.68
C LEU A 217 20.38 34.09 25.29
N VAL A 218 19.69 33.55 26.26
CA VAL A 218 18.51 32.70 26.06
C VAL A 218 17.25 33.40 26.57
N ASN A 219 16.18 33.26 25.81
CA ASN A 219 14.86 33.80 26.15
C ASN A 219 13.94 32.70 26.71
N ALA A 220 13.14 33.07 27.71
CA ALA A 220 12.16 32.20 28.30
C ALA A 220 11.02 31.87 27.34
N GLY A 221 10.53 30.62 27.41
CA GLY A 221 9.35 30.17 26.71
C GLY A 221 9.64 29.29 25.50
N ASN A 222 8.58 28.89 24.82
CA ASN A 222 8.58 28.07 23.60
C ASN A 222 7.91 28.81 22.41
N GLY A 223 7.72 30.12 22.51
CA GLY A 223 7.13 30.95 21.46
C GLY A 223 8.16 31.45 20.46
N GLY A 224 7.76 31.59 19.21
CA GLY A 224 8.40 32.05 17.98
C GLY A 224 9.87 32.51 17.93
N THR A 225 10.45 33.06 19.01
CA THR A 225 11.84 33.49 19.09
C THR A 225 12.69 32.68 20.08
N ALA A 226 12.08 31.84 20.89
CA ALA A 226 12.81 31.00 21.85
C ALA A 226 13.43 29.78 21.16
N GLN A 227 14.74 29.62 21.34
CA GLN A 227 15.46 28.46 20.85
C GLN A 227 15.54 27.38 21.91
N ALA A 228 15.28 26.13 21.54
CA ALA A 228 15.53 25.00 22.43
C ALA A 228 17.02 24.91 22.77
N MET A 229 17.35 24.84 24.06
CA MET A 229 18.73 24.74 24.54
C MET A 229 19.30 23.35 24.27
N PHE A 230 18.50 22.31 24.56
CA PHE A 230 18.86 20.91 24.38
C PHE A 230 17.72 20.15 23.73
N ASN A 231 18.06 19.10 22.97
CA ASN A 231 17.11 18.07 22.60
C ASN A 231 17.49 16.80 23.38
N MET A 232 16.52 16.15 23.95
CA MET A 232 16.69 14.90 24.71
C MET A 232 15.81 13.81 24.10
N ALA A 233 16.31 12.57 24.15
CA ALA A 233 15.54 11.39 23.79
C ALA A 233 15.73 10.29 24.84
N ARG A 234 14.64 9.59 25.13
CA ARG A 234 14.67 8.37 25.90
C ARG A 234 14.87 7.21 24.95
N ILE A 235 15.92 6.42 25.16
CA ILE A 235 16.39 5.43 24.17
C ILE A 235 16.43 3.99 24.69
N ASP A 236 16.01 3.72 25.92
CA ASP A 236 15.86 2.37 26.48
C ASP A 236 14.88 1.51 25.66
N LYS A 237 13.90 2.16 25.07
CA LYS A 237 13.00 1.63 24.07
C LYS A 237 12.85 2.62 22.93
N LEU A 238 12.68 2.10 21.74
CA LEU A 238 12.44 2.92 20.55
C LEU A 238 11.08 2.60 19.95
N HIS A 239 10.55 3.54 19.20
CA HIS A 239 9.36 3.37 18.38
C HIS A 239 9.70 3.45 16.90
N VAL A 240 8.91 2.75 16.11
CA VAL A 240 8.87 2.95 14.66
C VAL A 240 7.42 3.18 14.25
N TYR A 241 7.15 4.33 13.70
CA TYR A 241 5.87 4.58 13.04
C TYR A 241 5.95 4.09 11.61
N ALA A 242 5.05 3.16 11.28
CA ALA A 242 4.90 2.67 9.93
C ALA A 242 3.45 2.89 9.46
N TYR A 243 3.27 3.06 8.16
CA TYR A 243 1.98 3.41 7.56
C TYR A 243 1.52 2.26 6.68
N LEU A 244 0.53 1.54 7.17
CA LEU A 244 -0.03 0.36 6.50
C LEU A 244 -1.17 0.79 5.56
N PRO A 245 -1.17 0.38 4.27
CA PRO A 245 -2.28 0.64 3.36
C PRO A 245 -3.60 0.09 3.89
N GLN A 246 -4.71 0.78 3.58
CA GLN A 246 -6.05 0.46 4.07
C GLN A 246 -6.49 -0.97 3.76
N ASP A 247 -6.14 -1.51 2.60
CA ASP A 247 -6.47 -2.87 2.15
C ASP A 247 -5.81 -3.96 2.98
N ARG A 248 -4.81 -3.60 3.80
CA ARG A 248 -4.06 -4.47 4.71
C ARG A 248 -4.35 -4.21 6.18
N ALA A 249 -5.18 -3.23 6.50
CA ALA A 249 -5.42 -2.79 7.87
C ALA A 249 -5.98 -3.92 8.78
N ASP A 250 -6.77 -4.83 8.20
CA ASP A 250 -7.36 -5.96 8.91
C ASP A 250 -6.36 -7.12 9.16
N ASP A 251 -5.22 -7.11 8.46
CA ASP A 251 -4.21 -8.17 8.54
C ASP A 251 -3.30 -8.02 9.76
N VAL A 252 -3.41 -6.93 10.52
CA VAL A 252 -2.48 -6.55 11.60
C VAL A 252 -3.22 -6.41 12.92
N LYS A 253 -2.65 -6.98 13.99
CA LYS A 253 -3.19 -6.91 15.35
C LYS A 253 -2.17 -6.35 16.32
N ILE A 254 -2.67 -5.70 17.36
CA ILE A 254 -1.84 -5.28 18.50
C ILE A 254 -1.24 -6.53 19.16
N GLY A 255 0.07 -6.51 19.36
CA GLY A 255 0.83 -7.62 19.92
C GLY A 255 1.55 -8.48 18.88
N ASP A 256 1.29 -8.29 17.59
CA ASP A 256 1.98 -9.02 16.52
C ASP A 256 3.49 -8.73 16.55
N GLU A 257 4.27 -9.79 16.39
CA GLU A 257 5.72 -9.68 16.28
C GLU A 257 6.10 -9.26 14.86
N VAL A 258 7.01 -8.30 14.78
CA VAL A 258 7.56 -7.79 13.52
C VAL A 258 9.08 -7.87 13.52
N GLU A 259 9.65 -7.98 12.36
CA GLU A 259 11.10 -7.96 12.15
C GLU A 259 11.48 -6.63 11.51
N LEU A 260 12.48 -5.96 12.06
CA LEU A 260 13.00 -4.72 11.51
C LEU A 260 14.40 -4.96 10.96
N PHE A 261 14.67 -4.41 9.80
CA PHE A 261 15.96 -4.54 9.13
C PHE A 261 16.56 -3.16 8.91
N LYS A 262 17.82 -2.97 9.31
CA LYS A 262 18.56 -1.77 8.94
C LYS A 262 18.99 -1.88 7.48
N THR A 263 18.94 -0.80 6.73
CA THR A 263 19.37 -0.78 5.32
C THR A 263 20.83 -1.22 5.14
N ASN A 264 21.69 -0.93 6.13
CA ASN A 264 23.11 -1.29 6.11
C ASN A 264 23.45 -2.66 6.76
N ALA A 265 22.44 -3.38 7.28
CA ALA A 265 22.61 -4.69 7.90
C ALA A 265 21.36 -5.56 7.70
N PRO A 266 21.05 -5.95 6.45
CA PRO A 266 19.81 -6.68 6.13
C PRO A 266 19.78 -8.10 6.72
N ASP A 267 20.92 -8.67 7.09
CA ASP A 267 21.01 -10.03 7.63
C ASP A 267 20.80 -10.12 9.15
N LYS A 268 20.62 -8.97 9.83
CA LYS A 268 20.47 -8.91 11.29
C LYS A 268 19.10 -8.33 11.65
N PRO A 269 18.07 -9.19 11.73
CA PRO A 269 16.73 -8.72 12.11
C PRO A 269 16.70 -8.25 13.56
N ILE A 270 16.06 -7.11 13.78
CA ILE A 270 15.74 -6.58 15.09
C ILE A 270 14.29 -6.97 15.37
N LYS A 271 14.02 -7.54 16.53
CA LYS A 271 12.65 -7.91 16.91
C LYS A 271 11.92 -6.71 17.48
N GLY A 272 10.70 -6.50 17.02
CA GLY A 272 9.78 -5.52 17.55
C GLY A 272 8.37 -6.09 17.71
N LYS A 273 7.50 -5.33 18.34
CA LYS A 273 6.10 -5.68 18.55
C LYS A 273 5.21 -4.50 18.18
N ILE A 274 4.09 -4.76 17.54
CA ILE A 274 3.05 -3.74 17.32
C ILE A 274 2.43 -3.41 18.66
N ALA A 275 2.77 -2.26 19.19
CA ALA A 275 2.28 -1.81 20.49
C ALA A 275 0.90 -1.15 20.37
N ARG A 276 0.68 -0.40 19.31
CA ARG A 276 -0.54 0.40 19.10
C ARG A 276 -0.82 0.58 17.61
N THR A 277 -2.09 0.86 17.32
CA THR A 277 -2.54 1.35 16.02
C THR A 277 -3.29 2.66 16.23
N ALA A 278 -3.37 3.52 15.22
CA ALA A 278 -4.13 4.76 15.31
C ALA A 278 -5.64 4.55 15.48
N GLY A 279 -6.14 3.33 15.19
CA GLY A 279 -7.56 3.00 15.28
C GLY A 279 -8.43 3.72 14.25
N ALA A 280 -7.82 4.48 13.33
CA ALA A 280 -8.49 5.21 12.25
C ALA A 280 -7.58 5.25 11.01
N ILE A 281 -8.21 5.24 9.84
CA ILE A 281 -7.52 5.41 8.57
C ILE A 281 -7.34 6.91 8.31
N ASP A 282 -6.14 7.34 8.01
CA ASP A 282 -5.88 8.69 7.50
C ASP A 282 -6.48 8.80 6.09
N THR A 283 -7.42 9.74 5.93
CA THR A 283 -8.17 9.89 4.68
C THR A 283 -7.34 10.50 3.55
N SER A 284 -6.26 11.20 3.87
CA SER A 284 -5.37 11.83 2.89
C SER A 284 -4.40 10.83 2.26
N THR A 285 -3.85 9.93 3.07
CA THR A 285 -2.87 8.93 2.65
C THR A 285 -3.47 7.55 2.43
N ARG A 286 -4.71 7.31 2.89
CA ARG A 286 -5.37 6.00 2.89
C ARG A 286 -4.56 4.92 3.62
N THR A 287 -3.94 5.30 4.74
CA THR A 287 -3.12 4.40 5.55
C THR A 287 -3.58 4.34 7.00
N LEU A 288 -3.33 3.20 7.63
CA LEU A 288 -3.40 3.01 9.08
C LEU A 288 -2.00 3.19 9.67
N GLN A 289 -1.84 4.14 10.58
CA GLN A 289 -0.58 4.28 11.31
C GLN A 289 -0.49 3.19 12.38
N ILE A 290 0.61 2.47 12.37
CA ILE A 290 1.00 1.49 13.40
C ILE A 290 2.25 1.97 14.13
N ASP A 291 2.31 1.66 15.41
CA ASP A 291 3.42 1.99 16.29
C ASP A 291 4.07 0.68 16.75
N VAL A 292 5.30 0.48 16.31
CA VAL A 292 6.12 -0.70 16.63
C VAL A 292 7.10 -0.34 17.74
N GLU A 293 6.97 -0.99 18.89
CA GLU A 293 7.91 -0.86 19.99
C GLU A 293 9.10 -1.81 19.80
N VAL A 294 10.31 -1.30 19.98
CA VAL A 294 11.58 -2.01 19.81
C VAL A 294 12.40 -1.84 21.10
N PRO A 295 12.71 -2.92 21.83
CA PRO A 295 13.60 -2.84 22.98
C PRO A 295 15.02 -2.48 22.56
N ASN A 296 15.69 -1.64 23.34
CA ASN A 296 17.05 -1.17 23.08
C ASN A 296 17.86 -1.10 24.39
N ASP A 297 17.82 -2.16 25.17
CA ASP A 297 18.47 -2.24 26.48
C ASP A 297 19.98 -2.04 26.40
N ASP A 298 20.60 -2.47 25.31
CA ASP A 298 22.03 -2.30 25.03
C ASP A 298 22.39 -0.95 24.38
N GLN A 299 21.41 -0.09 24.12
CA GLN A 299 21.52 1.26 23.55
C GLN A 299 22.29 1.33 22.23
N LYS A 300 22.35 0.22 21.47
CA LYS A 300 23.05 0.18 20.16
C LYS A 300 22.21 0.70 19.01
N LEU A 301 20.89 0.79 19.20
CA LEU A 301 20.00 1.37 18.22
C LEU A 301 19.91 2.88 18.45
N LEU A 302 20.18 3.63 17.40
CA LEU A 302 20.17 5.09 17.47
C LEU A 302 18.85 5.64 16.94
N PRO A 303 18.21 6.58 17.64
CA PRO A 303 17.11 7.35 17.08
C PRO A 303 17.52 8.00 15.77
N GLY A 304 16.59 8.12 14.82
CA GLY A 304 16.86 8.64 13.47
C GLY A 304 17.33 7.58 12.48
N THR A 305 17.60 6.33 12.92
CA THR A 305 17.98 5.26 12.00
C THR A 305 16.78 4.83 11.16
N TYR A 306 16.99 4.77 9.84
CA TYR A 306 16.01 4.25 8.90
C TYR A 306 15.99 2.72 8.94
N VAL A 307 14.79 2.16 8.98
CA VAL A 307 14.55 0.71 9.05
C VAL A 307 13.40 0.30 8.15
N ASP A 308 13.48 -0.94 7.69
CA ASP A 308 12.37 -1.62 7.02
C ASP A 308 11.64 -2.49 8.03
N VAL A 309 10.38 -2.23 8.26
CA VAL A 309 9.50 -3.02 9.11
C VAL A 309 8.89 -4.12 8.27
N MET A 310 9.19 -5.38 8.62
CA MET A 310 8.70 -6.55 7.94
C MET A 310 7.58 -7.17 8.77
N ILE A 311 6.36 -7.07 8.28
CA ILE A 311 5.17 -7.64 8.91
C ILE A 311 4.91 -8.99 8.28
N LYS A 312 4.74 -10.03 9.10
CA LYS A 312 4.29 -11.34 8.64
C LYS A 312 2.78 -11.31 8.52
N LEU A 313 2.31 -11.55 7.31
CA LEU A 313 0.88 -11.65 7.04
C LEU A 313 0.46 -13.11 7.21
N ASP A 314 -0.67 -13.33 7.87
CA ASP A 314 -1.31 -14.64 7.87
C ASP A 314 -2.11 -14.79 6.57
N PRO A 315 -1.67 -15.62 5.63
CA PRO A 315 -2.40 -15.83 4.38
C PRO A 315 -3.72 -16.58 4.60
N GLY A 316 -3.98 -17.09 5.80
CA GLY A 316 -5.18 -17.83 6.15
C GLY A 316 -5.40 -19.06 5.28
N THR A 317 -6.67 -19.36 4.98
CA THR A 317 -7.09 -20.45 4.08
C THR A 317 -7.28 -19.99 2.64
N ALA A 318 -6.93 -18.78 2.30
CA ALA A 318 -7.09 -18.21 0.98
C ALA A 318 -6.35 -19.02 -0.09
N LEU A 319 -6.93 -19.06 -1.26
CA LEU A 319 -6.34 -19.73 -2.43
C LEU A 319 -5.59 -18.68 -3.27
N VAL A 320 -4.52 -19.13 -3.91
CA VAL A 320 -3.78 -18.32 -4.88
C VAL A 320 -3.73 -19.03 -6.21
N LEU A 321 -3.74 -18.25 -7.27
CA LEU A 321 -3.58 -18.73 -8.64
C LEU A 321 -2.66 -17.80 -9.43
N PRO A 322 -1.99 -18.32 -10.45
CA PRO A 322 -1.22 -17.49 -11.36
C PRO A 322 -2.11 -16.47 -12.07
N THR A 323 -1.61 -15.26 -12.22
CA THR A 323 -2.34 -14.15 -12.88
C THR A 323 -2.75 -14.48 -14.31
N ASN A 324 -2.02 -15.37 -14.99
CA ASN A 324 -2.32 -15.83 -16.34
C ASN A 324 -3.49 -16.84 -16.43
N THR A 325 -4.18 -17.15 -15.33
CA THR A 325 -5.44 -17.90 -15.33
C THR A 325 -6.67 -17.00 -15.32
N LEU A 326 -6.47 -15.69 -15.15
CA LEU A 326 -7.55 -14.71 -15.07
C LEU A 326 -8.04 -14.29 -16.45
N LEU A 327 -9.35 -14.11 -16.54
CA LEU A 327 -10.05 -13.45 -17.64
C LEU A 327 -10.68 -12.16 -17.09
N PHE A 328 -10.60 -11.09 -17.83
CA PHE A 328 -11.24 -9.82 -17.48
C PHE A 328 -12.38 -9.54 -18.44
N GLY A 329 -13.58 -9.45 -17.92
CA GLY A 329 -14.78 -9.15 -18.68
C GLY A 329 -15.50 -7.91 -18.13
N PRO A 330 -16.60 -7.50 -18.79
CA PRO A 330 -17.41 -6.34 -18.34
C PRO A 330 -17.96 -6.52 -16.90
N ALA A 331 -18.14 -7.76 -16.44
CA ALA A 331 -18.63 -8.09 -15.11
C ALA A 331 -17.51 -8.17 -14.05
N GLY A 332 -16.24 -8.06 -14.44
CA GLY A 332 -15.09 -8.16 -13.54
C GLY A 332 -14.16 -9.34 -13.87
N ALA A 333 -13.40 -9.78 -12.85
CA ALA A 333 -12.46 -10.88 -12.97
C ALA A 333 -13.18 -12.24 -12.97
N GLN A 334 -12.79 -13.10 -13.88
CA GLN A 334 -13.31 -14.46 -14.06
C GLN A 334 -12.16 -15.44 -14.22
N VAL A 335 -12.45 -16.72 -14.01
CA VAL A 335 -11.56 -17.84 -14.36
C VAL A 335 -12.32 -18.85 -15.23
N ALA A 336 -11.58 -19.56 -16.07
CA ALA A 336 -12.12 -20.66 -16.85
C ALA A 336 -11.82 -21.99 -16.12
N ILE A 337 -12.85 -22.67 -15.68
CA ILE A 337 -12.77 -23.96 -14.95
C ILE A 337 -13.17 -25.07 -15.92
N VAL A 338 -12.49 -26.22 -15.87
CA VAL A 338 -12.87 -27.42 -16.62
C VAL A 338 -13.63 -28.38 -15.69
N ARG A 339 -14.85 -28.69 -16.05
CA ARG A 339 -15.65 -29.79 -15.43
C ARG A 339 -16.25 -30.65 -16.54
N ASP A 340 -16.10 -31.94 -16.46
CA ASP A 340 -16.61 -32.92 -17.45
C ASP A 340 -16.18 -32.57 -18.89
N ASN A 341 -14.91 -32.15 -19.05
CA ASN A 341 -14.32 -31.70 -20.32
C ASN A 341 -15.05 -30.49 -20.97
N LYS A 342 -15.78 -29.72 -20.16
CA LYS A 342 -16.44 -28.47 -20.60
C LYS A 342 -15.95 -27.28 -19.80
N VAL A 343 -15.86 -26.14 -20.45
CA VAL A 343 -15.49 -24.90 -19.85
C VAL A 343 -16.65 -24.27 -19.09
N ILE A 344 -16.40 -23.87 -17.87
CA ILE A 344 -17.28 -23.02 -17.06
C ILE A 344 -16.53 -21.71 -16.78
N ARG A 345 -17.11 -20.55 -17.12
CA ARG A 345 -16.60 -19.26 -16.68
C ARG A 345 -17.18 -18.95 -15.31
N GLN A 346 -16.31 -18.75 -14.35
CA GLN A 346 -16.66 -18.52 -12.96
C GLN A 346 -16.18 -17.15 -12.52
N ASP A 347 -17.08 -16.30 -11.99
CA ASP A 347 -16.73 -15.03 -11.40
C ASP A 347 -15.92 -15.25 -10.12
N VAL A 348 -14.84 -14.47 -9.96
CA VAL A 348 -13.97 -14.55 -8.79
C VAL A 348 -13.81 -13.18 -8.15
N LYS A 349 -13.75 -13.18 -6.80
CA LYS A 349 -13.37 -11.99 -6.05
C LYS A 349 -11.89 -12.09 -5.74
N LEU A 350 -11.13 -11.18 -6.32
CA LEU A 350 -9.70 -11.09 -6.10
C LEU A 350 -9.40 -10.48 -4.73
N GLY A 351 -8.30 -10.90 -4.16
CA GLY A 351 -7.70 -10.34 -2.96
C GLY A 351 -6.39 -9.63 -3.30
N ILE A 352 -5.33 -10.06 -2.65
CA ILE A 352 -4.00 -9.49 -2.76
C ILE A 352 -3.37 -9.91 -4.09
N ASP A 353 -2.80 -8.94 -4.79
CA ASP A 353 -1.98 -9.16 -5.98
C ASP A 353 -0.50 -9.27 -5.56
N TYR A 354 0.12 -10.41 -5.86
CA TYR A 354 1.53 -10.70 -5.62
C TYR A 354 2.37 -10.59 -6.91
N GLY A 355 1.81 -10.04 -7.99
CA GLY A 355 2.43 -9.91 -9.30
C GLY A 355 2.24 -11.15 -10.16
N GLN A 356 2.97 -12.23 -9.91
CA GLN A 356 2.81 -13.49 -10.64
C GLN A 356 1.67 -14.35 -10.13
N LEU A 357 1.27 -14.17 -8.90
CA LEU A 357 0.19 -14.87 -8.21
C LEU A 357 -0.83 -13.86 -7.71
N VAL A 358 -2.09 -14.25 -7.70
CA VAL A 358 -3.17 -13.44 -7.13
C VAL A 358 -3.97 -14.26 -6.13
N GLN A 359 -4.28 -13.68 -5.00
CA GLN A 359 -5.16 -14.26 -4.00
C GLN A 359 -6.61 -14.22 -4.48
N VAL A 360 -7.35 -15.29 -4.26
CA VAL A 360 -8.78 -15.34 -4.51
C VAL A 360 -9.53 -15.52 -3.21
N ARG A 361 -10.40 -14.56 -2.91
CA ARG A 361 -11.23 -14.57 -1.69
C ARG A 361 -12.45 -15.48 -1.84
N SER A 362 -13.00 -15.59 -3.05
CA SER A 362 -14.17 -16.45 -3.34
C SER A 362 -14.32 -16.72 -4.82
N GLY A 363 -15.00 -17.82 -5.17
CA GLY A 363 -15.33 -18.19 -6.55
C GLY A 363 -14.60 -19.44 -7.05
N VAL A 364 -13.57 -19.93 -6.36
CA VAL A 364 -12.86 -21.18 -6.69
C VAL A 364 -12.67 -22.07 -5.47
N THR A 365 -12.51 -23.37 -5.72
CA THR A 365 -12.19 -24.38 -4.72
C THR A 365 -10.83 -25.02 -5.01
N LYS A 366 -10.24 -25.72 -4.02
CA LYS A 366 -8.94 -26.41 -4.18
C LYS A 366 -8.91 -27.48 -5.27
N ASP A 367 -10.09 -28.01 -5.61
CA ASP A 367 -10.22 -29.14 -6.55
C ASP A 367 -10.54 -28.67 -7.97
N ASP A 368 -10.85 -27.39 -8.17
CA ASP A 368 -11.16 -26.85 -9.49
C ASP A 368 -9.92 -26.89 -10.40
N GLN A 369 -10.14 -27.29 -11.63
CA GLN A 369 -9.12 -27.30 -12.69
C GLN A 369 -9.22 -26.02 -13.49
N LEU A 370 -8.25 -25.13 -13.33
CA LEU A 370 -8.20 -23.82 -13.96
C LEU A 370 -7.39 -23.86 -15.24
N ILE A 371 -7.92 -23.29 -16.31
CA ILE A 371 -7.21 -23.17 -17.58
C ILE A 371 -6.13 -22.10 -17.47
N VAL A 372 -4.92 -22.44 -17.88
CA VAL A 372 -3.78 -21.52 -17.97
C VAL A 372 -3.79 -20.83 -19.33
N ASN A 373 -3.62 -19.51 -19.36
CA ASN A 373 -3.69 -18.67 -20.57
C ASN A 373 -4.98 -18.91 -21.38
N PRO A 374 -6.17 -18.83 -20.77
CA PRO A 374 -7.40 -19.02 -21.51
C PRO A 374 -7.53 -17.93 -22.58
N PRO A 375 -7.88 -18.30 -23.84
CA PRO A 375 -8.14 -17.29 -24.85
C PRO A 375 -9.39 -16.47 -24.50
N ASP A 376 -9.42 -15.17 -24.80
CA ASP A 376 -10.56 -14.28 -24.50
C ASP A 376 -11.87 -14.77 -25.13
N SER A 377 -11.77 -15.50 -26.25
CA SER A 377 -12.89 -16.06 -27.00
C SER A 377 -13.47 -17.34 -26.40
N ILE A 378 -12.88 -17.88 -25.31
CA ILE A 378 -13.35 -19.12 -24.70
C ILE A 378 -14.80 -18.97 -24.21
N ALA A 379 -15.69 -19.84 -24.68
CA ALA A 379 -17.11 -19.76 -24.37
C ALA A 379 -17.53 -20.77 -23.29
N PRO A 380 -18.51 -20.44 -22.44
CA PRO A 380 -19.10 -21.41 -21.52
C PRO A 380 -19.70 -22.61 -22.31
N GLY A 381 -19.47 -23.84 -21.81
CA GLY A 381 -19.93 -25.07 -22.46
C GLY A 381 -19.05 -25.60 -23.58
N GLN A 382 -18.01 -24.87 -23.99
CA GLN A 382 -17.04 -25.30 -25.00
C GLN A 382 -16.33 -26.59 -24.53
N GLN A 383 -16.21 -27.57 -25.42
CA GLN A 383 -15.46 -28.79 -25.13
C GLN A 383 -13.96 -28.55 -25.23
N VAL A 384 -13.22 -29.07 -24.26
CA VAL A 384 -11.78 -28.96 -24.18
C VAL A 384 -11.11 -30.31 -23.95
N VAL A 385 -9.89 -30.41 -24.45
CA VAL A 385 -9.00 -31.55 -24.18
C VAL A 385 -7.90 -31.07 -23.24
N ILE A 386 -7.80 -31.70 -22.07
CA ILE A 386 -6.78 -31.39 -21.08
C ILE A 386 -5.45 -31.99 -21.53
N GLU A 387 -4.47 -31.15 -21.78
CA GLU A 387 -3.09 -31.60 -21.99
C GLU A 387 -2.34 -31.62 -20.66
N THR A 388 -1.68 -32.73 -20.40
CA THR A 388 -0.70 -32.79 -19.30
C THR A 388 0.56 -32.08 -19.70
N PRO A 389 1.07 -31.13 -18.93
CA PRO A 389 2.33 -30.46 -19.24
C PRO A 389 3.44 -31.51 -19.33
N LYS A 390 4.06 -31.69 -20.49
CA LYS A 390 5.35 -32.37 -20.56
C LYS A 390 6.31 -31.59 -19.65
N ALA A 391 6.82 -32.22 -18.60
CA ALA A 391 7.81 -31.64 -17.74
C ALA A 391 8.91 -31.01 -18.60
N LYS A 392 9.05 -29.68 -18.56
CA LYS A 392 10.20 -28.99 -19.16
C LYS A 392 11.44 -29.57 -18.51
N GLY A 393 12.17 -30.34 -19.29
CA GLY A 393 13.48 -30.84 -18.91
C GLY A 393 14.29 -29.65 -18.38
N THR A 394 14.91 -29.86 -17.23
CA THR A 394 15.91 -29.03 -16.60
C THR A 394 16.88 -28.55 -17.67
N VAL A 395 16.76 -27.29 -18.09
CA VAL A 395 17.84 -26.64 -18.83
C VAL A 395 18.93 -26.37 -17.80
N GLY A 396 19.96 -27.17 -17.86
CA GLY A 396 21.13 -27.04 -17.04
C GLY A 396 21.87 -25.75 -17.31
N LYS A 397 22.44 -25.28 -16.19
CA LYS A 397 23.50 -24.27 -16.02
C LYS A 397 23.28 -22.89 -16.61
#